data_7699d5369d77035fc77e125781cd2996
#
_entry.id   7699d5369d77035fc77e125781cd2996
#
_cell.length_a   1.000
_cell.length_b   1.000
_cell.length_c   1.000
_cell.angle_alpha   90.00
_cell.angle_beta   90.00
_cell.angle_gamma   90.00
#
_symmetry.space_group_name_H-M   'P 1'
#
loop_
_entity.id
_entity.type
_entity.pdbx_description
1 polymer ?
#
loop_
_entity_poly.entity_id
_entity_poly.type
_entity_poly.pdbx_seq_one_letter_code
_entity_poly.pdbx_strand_id
1 'polypeptide(L)'
;KSREATDLANVRSAYAQVSAEAMLGDTTATVTVDLKQREADWQPVDPVNIGGIVHSRGDDDTDNWIGTAMPGGSCVVSYNESCGVVLTWSGRAAPSEPDYPFDTSENFFDVLYKAAFWTDGTLKNNQIFEFDSRCPDSDYIPAIQKEIGKLHKSLLQQTDCTWAYLGFKKNNKADQEKNCFLLWTSLDTNKVGGGKQIPVLIQTGDGKYYVSETTTDQRWRNGKKYVTVSERMEDYKDLLSSDMEYPTLEAAYDAYIAALNNEKYDGVRGSSGQ
;
A
#
# COMPACT_ATOMS: atom_id res chain seq x y z
N LYS A 1 -3.21 16.53 2.14
CA LYS A 1 -3.98 17.81 2.23
C LYS A 1 -4.51 18.09 3.64
N SER A 2 -5.21 17.14 4.28
CA SER A 2 -5.76 17.35 5.64
C SER A 2 -4.66 17.49 6.72
N ARG A 3 -3.59 16.68 6.65
CA ARG A 3 -2.49 16.72 7.61
C ARG A 3 -1.66 17.98 7.50
N GLU A 4 -1.29 18.38 6.29
CA GLU A 4 -0.59 19.65 6.03
C GLU A 4 -1.38 20.86 6.55
N ALA A 5 -2.70 20.89 6.32
CA ALA A 5 -3.55 21.96 6.85
C ALA A 5 -3.56 21.99 8.39
N THR A 6 -3.53 20.81 9.03
CA THR A 6 -3.43 20.68 10.48
C THR A 6 -2.06 21.16 10.98
N ASP A 7 -0.98 20.72 10.33
CA ASP A 7 0.38 21.11 10.70
C ASP A 7 0.56 22.62 10.56
N LEU A 8 0.09 23.20 9.44
CA LEU A 8 0.13 24.64 9.23
C LEU A 8 -0.67 25.42 10.28
N ALA A 9 -1.84 24.92 10.68
CA ALA A 9 -2.63 25.52 11.75
C ALA A 9 -1.91 25.46 13.10
N ASN A 10 -1.26 24.33 13.42
CA ASN A 10 -0.50 24.16 14.64
C ASN A 10 0.72 25.10 14.69
N VAL A 11 1.45 25.25 13.57
CA VAL A 11 2.60 26.17 13.50
C VAL A 11 2.13 27.63 13.61
N ARG A 12 1.01 28.00 13.00
CA ARG A 12 0.41 29.36 13.18
C ARG A 12 0.01 29.62 14.64
N SER A 13 -0.50 28.60 15.33
CA SER A 13 -0.82 28.71 16.76
C SER A 13 0.45 28.91 17.60
N ALA A 14 1.50 28.14 17.33
CA ALA A 14 2.81 28.26 17.99
C ALA A 14 3.43 29.63 17.72
N TYR A 15 3.34 30.15 16.49
CA TYR A 15 3.78 31.51 16.15
C TYR A 15 3.07 32.58 17.02
N ALA A 16 1.75 32.49 17.13
CA ALA A 16 0.97 33.43 17.94
C ALA A 16 1.33 33.35 19.42
N GLN A 17 1.59 32.14 19.94
CA GLN A 17 2.02 31.94 21.32
C GLN A 17 3.38 32.59 21.59
N VAL A 18 4.41 32.26 20.80
CA VAL A 18 5.77 32.81 20.95
C VAL A 18 5.75 34.34 20.80
N SER A 19 4.98 34.86 19.84
CA SER A 19 4.81 36.30 19.67
C SER A 19 4.22 36.96 20.93
N ALA A 20 3.20 36.37 21.53
CA ALA A 20 2.57 36.91 22.74
C ALA A 20 3.51 36.87 23.94
N GLU A 21 4.26 35.78 24.11
CA GLU A 21 5.23 35.65 25.22
C GLU A 21 6.39 36.63 25.08
N ALA A 22 6.90 36.86 23.86
CA ALA A 22 7.90 37.90 23.58
C ALA A 22 7.40 39.31 23.89
N MET A 23 6.12 39.62 23.56
CA MET A 23 5.50 40.91 23.93
C MET A 23 5.35 41.11 25.43
N LEU A 24 5.25 40.02 26.20
CA LEU A 24 5.20 40.04 27.66
C LEU A 24 6.60 40.04 28.29
N GLY A 25 7.67 40.06 27.51
CA GLY A 25 9.07 40.14 27.93
C GLY A 25 9.78 38.77 28.04
N ASP A 26 9.14 37.65 27.71
CA ASP A 26 9.80 36.37 27.60
C ASP A 26 10.30 36.12 26.17
N THR A 27 11.51 36.58 25.88
CA THR A 27 12.20 36.40 24.60
C THR A 27 12.88 35.04 24.45
N THR A 28 12.78 34.17 25.47
CA THR A 28 13.39 32.83 25.47
C THR A 28 12.37 31.72 25.14
N ALA A 29 11.10 32.08 25.05
CA ALA A 29 10.03 31.15 24.74
C ALA A 29 10.24 30.42 23.41
N THR A 30 10.09 29.12 23.42
CA THR A 30 10.16 28.26 22.24
C THR A 30 9.02 27.25 22.23
N VAL A 31 8.47 26.98 21.04
CA VAL A 31 7.44 25.96 20.86
C VAL A 31 7.86 25.04 19.72
N THR A 32 7.86 23.76 19.95
CA THR A 32 8.14 22.75 18.93
C THR A 32 6.83 22.11 18.45
N VAL A 33 6.63 22.08 17.14
CA VAL A 33 5.46 21.46 16.49
C VAL A 33 5.95 20.29 15.64
N ASP A 34 5.50 19.10 15.96
CA ASP A 34 5.77 17.90 15.15
C ASP A 34 4.89 17.90 13.89
N LEU A 35 5.50 17.60 12.76
CA LEU A 35 4.83 17.57 11.45
C LEU A 35 4.31 16.16 11.14
N LYS A 36 3.07 16.09 10.69
CA LYS A 36 2.36 14.86 10.29
C LYS A 36 2.13 14.78 8.79
N GLN A 37 2.59 15.79 8.04
CA GLN A 37 2.52 15.79 6.58
C GLN A 37 3.34 14.65 5.99
N ARG A 38 2.96 14.24 4.76
CA ARG A 38 3.61 13.11 4.06
C ARG A 38 4.54 13.55 2.94
N GLU A 39 4.46 14.79 2.53
CA GLU A 39 5.28 15.37 1.47
C GLU A 39 6.12 16.50 2.02
N ALA A 40 7.28 16.73 1.40
CA ALA A 40 8.13 17.85 1.74
C ALA A 40 7.45 19.16 1.31
N ASP A 41 7.67 20.20 2.07
CA ASP A 41 7.11 21.51 1.82
C ASP A 41 5.55 21.56 1.91
N TRP A 42 4.91 22.62 1.41
CA TRP A 42 3.46 22.82 1.47
C TRP A 42 2.83 22.68 0.09
N GLN A 43 2.15 21.56 -0.15
CA GLN A 43 1.60 21.24 -1.47
C GLN A 43 0.31 22.02 -1.83
N PRO A 44 -0.65 22.24 -0.91
CA PRO A 44 -1.92 22.88 -1.25
C PRO A 44 -1.88 24.41 -1.18
N VAL A 45 -0.83 25.00 -0.59
CA VAL A 45 -0.71 26.45 -0.37
C VAL A 45 0.70 26.90 -0.73
N ASP A 46 0.80 27.76 -1.75
CA ASP A 46 2.05 28.34 -2.19
C ASP A 46 1.75 29.76 -2.75
N PRO A 47 2.32 30.83 -2.19
CA PRO A 47 3.17 30.88 -1.00
C PRO A 47 2.44 30.61 0.33
N VAL A 48 3.18 30.09 1.30
CA VAL A 48 2.70 30.00 2.70
C VAL A 48 2.91 31.32 3.41
N ASN A 49 1.92 31.70 4.23
CA ASN A 49 2.03 32.85 5.12
C ASN A 49 1.76 32.43 6.57
N ILE A 50 2.73 32.68 7.45
CA ILE A 50 2.65 32.42 8.89
C ILE A 50 3.02 33.70 9.63
N GLY A 51 2.01 34.39 10.17
CA GLY A 51 2.23 35.60 10.94
C GLY A 51 2.90 36.77 10.18
N GLY A 52 2.78 36.77 8.86
CA GLY A 52 3.42 37.78 8.00
C GLY A 52 4.73 37.31 7.36
N ILE A 53 5.29 36.19 7.82
CA ILE A 53 6.42 35.52 7.14
C ILE A 53 5.86 34.81 5.92
N VAL A 54 6.33 35.17 4.74
CA VAL A 54 5.89 34.58 3.47
C VAL A 54 7.04 33.78 2.86
N HIS A 55 6.77 32.54 2.46
CA HIS A 55 7.76 31.67 1.85
C HIS A 55 7.11 30.83 0.75
N SER A 56 7.77 30.76 -0.42
CA SER A 56 7.36 29.92 -1.55
C SER A 56 8.21 28.65 -1.60
N ARG A 57 7.66 27.64 -2.23
CA ARG A 57 8.37 26.38 -2.43
C ARG A 57 9.65 26.61 -3.23
N GLY A 58 10.79 26.14 -2.66
CA GLY A 58 12.10 26.27 -3.28
C GLY A 58 12.77 27.64 -3.09
N ASP A 59 12.17 28.53 -2.30
CA ASP A 59 12.87 29.77 -1.89
C ASP A 59 14.05 29.41 -0.96
N ASP A 60 15.07 30.26 -0.98
CA ASP A 60 16.20 30.18 -0.04
C ASP A 60 15.76 30.54 1.38
N ASP A 61 16.53 30.09 2.36
CA ASP A 61 16.36 30.43 3.77
C ASP A 61 16.42 31.96 3.97
N THR A 62 15.60 32.45 4.92
CA THR A 62 15.62 33.83 5.37
C THR A 62 15.91 33.90 6.87
N ASP A 63 16.10 35.11 7.42
CA ASP A 63 16.31 35.30 8.84
C ASP A 63 15.17 34.75 9.72
N ASN A 64 13.96 34.70 9.15
CA ASN A 64 12.75 34.22 9.85
C ASN A 64 12.25 32.84 9.40
N TRP A 65 12.83 32.28 8.35
CA TRP A 65 12.46 30.96 7.82
C TRP A 65 13.72 30.17 7.48
N ILE A 66 14.03 29.17 8.26
CA ILE A 66 15.25 28.35 8.15
C ILE A 66 14.87 26.91 7.88
N GLY A 67 15.32 26.35 6.76
CA GLY A 67 15.09 24.98 6.33
C GLY A 67 13.71 24.76 5.69
N THR A 68 13.40 23.50 5.41
CA THR A 68 12.18 23.07 4.71
C THR A 68 11.34 22.18 5.61
N ALA A 69 10.02 22.35 5.55
CA ALA A 69 9.07 21.50 6.25
C ALA A 69 9.12 20.07 5.64
N MET A 70 9.55 19.09 6.40
CA MET A 70 9.74 17.73 5.95
C MET A 70 8.76 16.77 6.63
N PRO A 71 8.37 15.67 5.97
CA PRO A 71 7.56 14.62 6.58
C PRO A 71 8.21 14.06 7.85
N GLY A 72 7.44 13.99 8.95
CA GLY A 72 7.94 13.49 10.23
C GLY A 72 9.01 14.37 10.90
N GLY A 73 9.23 15.57 10.36
CA GLY A 73 10.06 16.60 10.96
C GLY A 73 9.33 17.41 12.01
N SER A 74 9.91 18.54 12.38
CA SER A 74 9.32 19.49 13.32
C SER A 74 9.59 20.93 12.89
N CYS A 75 8.79 21.85 13.39
CA CYS A 75 9.05 23.27 13.36
C CYS A 75 9.34 23.75 14.77
N VAL A 76 10.51 24.31 15.00
CA VAL A 76 10.82 25.05 16.22
C VAL A 76 10.51 26.53 15.97
N VAL A 77 9.53 27.03 16.70
CA VAL A 77 9.16 28.46 16.68
C VAL A 77 9.86 29.13 17.87
N SER A 78 10.67 30.10 17.60
CA SER A 78 11.44 30.85 18.61
C SER A 78 11.39 32.35 18.35
N TYR A 79 11.85 33.15 19.27
CA TYR A 79 11.98 34.60 19.10
C TYR A 79 13.44 34.99 19.01
N ASN A 80 13.74 35.92 18.11
CA ASN A 80 15.06 36.52 17.96
C ASN A 80 14.90 38.06 17.98
N GLU A 81 15.69 38.76 18.80
CA GLU A 81 15.58 40.23 18.98
C GLU A 81 15.82 41.01 17.68
N SER A 82 16.59 40.48 16.75
CA SER A 82 16.94 41.16 15.50
C SER A 82 15.91 41.01 14.40
N CYS A 83 15.20 39.90 14.31
CA CYS A 83 14.29 39.60 13.21
C CYS A 83 12.88 39.18 13.66
N GLY A 84 12.62 39.12 14.98
CA GLY A 84 11.33 38.71 15.51
C GLY A 84 11.17 37.20 15.61
N VAL A 85 9.97 36.69 15.34
CA VAL A 85 9.72 35.25 15.39
C VAL A 85 10.43 34.53 14.23
N VAL A 86 11.09 33.43 14.55
CA VAL A 86 11.84 32.55 13.63
C VAL A 86 11.21 31.19 13.59
N LEU A 87 11.03 30.68 12.39
CA LEU A 87 10.57 29.31 12.10
C LEU A 87 11.76 28.49 11.63
N THR A 88 12.20 27.54 12.46
CA THR A 88 13.28 26.63 12.10
C THR A 88 12.69 25.25 11.82
N TRP A 89 12.71 24.86 10.55
CA TRP A 89 12.24 23.56 10.11
C TRP A 89 13.38 22.56 10.23
N SER A 90 13.19 21.54 11.03
CA SER A 90 14.12 20.42 11.13
C SER A 90 13.52 19.24 10.37
N GLY A 91 14.18 18.88 9.28
CA GLY A 91 13.82 17.67 8.57
C GLY A 91 14.46 16.47 9.22
N ARG A 92 13.67 15.57 9.78
CA ARG A 92 13.98 14.19 9.52
C ARG A 92 13.45 13.98 8.12
N ALA A 93 14.32 13.67 7.14
CA ALA A 93 13.84 12.97 5.96
C ALA A 93 12.97 11.85 6.52
N ALA A 94 11.65 11.90 6.26
CA ALA A 94 10.83 10.77 6.62
C ALA A 94 11.61 9.56 6.14
N PRO A 95 11.72 8.46 6.90
CA PRO A 95 12.14 7.23 6.31
C PRO A 95 11.30 7.15 5.04
N SER A 96 11.95 7.15 3.87
CA SER A 96 11.27 7.11 2.58
C SER A 96 10.18 6.08 2.76
N GLU A 97 8.90 6.47 2.56
CA GLU A 97 7.81 5.48 2.70
C GLU A 97 8.31 4.27 1.93
N PRO A 98 8.29 3.06 2.50
CA PRO A 98 8.86 1.91 1.84
C PRO A 98 8.35 1.92 0.41
N ASP A 99 9.24 1.91 -0.57
CA ASP A 99 8.85 1.93 -1.99
C ASP A 99 8.22 0.57 -2.29
N TYR A 100 6.93 0.47 -2.01
CA TYR A 100 6.19 -0.76 -2.27
C TYR A 100 6.13 -1.04 -3.77
N PRO A 101 6.25 -2.31 -4.18
CA PRO A 101 6.17 -2.71 -5.59
C PRO A 101 4.74 -2.66 -6.15
N PHE A 102 3.84 -1.91 -5.53
CA PHE A 102 2.43 -1.79 -5.88
C PHE A 102 1.86 -0.42 -5.48
N ASP A 103 0.77 -0.03 -6.12
CA ASP A 103 -0.03 1.13 -5.74
C ASP A 103 -0.95 0.74 -4.57
N THR A 104 -0.76 1.38 -3.43
CA THR A 104 -1.50 1.08 -2.19
C THR A 104 -2.99 1.43 -2.27
N SER A 105 -3.39 2.22 -3.27
CA SER A 105 -4.79 2.58 -3.52
C SER A 105 -5.53 1.60 -4.43
N GLU A 106 -4.85 0.57 -4.94
CA GLU A 106 -5.37 -0.31 -5.96
C GLU A 106 -6.36 -1.35 -5.41
N ASN A 107 -7.46 -1.54 -6.14
CA ASN A 107 -8.40 -2.63 -5.89
C ASN A 107 -8.24 -3.72 -6.95
N PHE A 108 -7.63 -4.83 -6.58
CA PHE A 108 -7.36 -5.95 -7.49
C PHE A 108 -8.65 -6.59 -8.05
N PHE A 109 -9.77 -6.48 -7.37
CA PHE A 109 -11.04 -7.02 -7.87
C PHE A 109 -11.62 -6.21 -9.04
N ASP A 110 -11.25 -4.95 -9.19
CA ASP A 110 -11.65 -4.15 -10.35
C ASP A 110 -11.08 -4.69 -11.66
N VAL A 111 -9.94 -5.36 -11.61
CA VAL A 111 -9.34 -6.04 -12.76
C VAL A 111 -10.28 -7.10 -13.35
N LEU A 112 -10.91 -7.90 -12.49
CA LEU A 112 -11.89 -8.91 -12.93
C LEU A 112 -13.08 -8.28 -13.63
N TYR A 113 -13.63 -7.20 -13.10
CA TYR A 113 -14.77 -6.50 -13.69
C TYR A 113 -14.44 -5.90 -15.05
N LYS A 114 -13.25 -5.35 -15.20
CA LYS A 114 -12.76 -4.75 -16.44
C LYS A 114 -12.46 -5.80 -17.52
N ALA A 115 -12.23 -7.05 -17.16
CA ALA A 115 -11.93 -8.12 -18.10
C ALA A 115 -13.12 -8.56 -18.97
N ALA A 116 -14.29 -7.96 -18.80
CA ALA A 116 -15.51 -8.06 -19.61
C ALA A 116 -16.28 -9.39 -19.56
N PHE A 117 -15.64 -10.57 -19.44
CA PHE A 117 -16.35 -11.86 -19.39
C PHE A 117 -17.32 -11.99 -18.20
N TRP A 118 -17.22 -11.07 -17.26
CA TRP A 118 -18.09 -10.97 -16.11
C TRP A 118 -19.48 -10.51 -16.46
N THR A 119 -19.59 -9.60 -17.42
CA THR A 119 -20.85 -8.98 -17.86
C THR A 119 -21.38 -9.54 -19.17
N ASP A 120 -20.57 -10.27 -19.94
CA ASP A 120 -20.91 -10.80 -21.26
C ASP A 120 -21.75 -12.09 -21.24
N GLY A 121 -22.07 -12.60 -20.05
CA GLY A 121 -22.86 -13.84 -19.90
C GLY A 121 -22.04 -15.13 -19.94
N THR A 122 -20.73 -15.06 -20.12
CA THR A 122 -19.82 -16.23 -20.12
C THR A 122 -19.88 -16.99 -18.80
N LEU A 123 -19.89 -16.29 -17.67
CA LEU A 123 -20.09 -16.88 -16.36
C LEU A 123 -21.57 -16.86 -15.97
N LYS A 124 -22.10 -17.98 -15.51
CA LYS A 124 -23.48 -18.09 -15.02
C LYS A 124 -23.58 -17.63 -13.56
N ASN A 125 -24.70 -17.04 -13.17
CA ASN A 125 -24.97 -16.67 -11.78
C ASN A 125 -24.83 -17.88 -10.84
N ASN A 126 -24.25 -17.65 -9.67
CA ASN A 126 -23.89 -18.65 -8.67
C ASN A 126 -22.94 -19.75 -9.16
N GLN A 127 -22.32 -19.57 -10.30
CA GLN A 127 -21.23 -20.44 -10.75
C GLN A 127 -19.97 -20.14 -9.93
N ILE A 128 -19.34 -21.19 -9.40
CA ILE A 128 -17.98 -21.11 -8.86
C ILE A 128 -17.02 -20.88 -10.03
N PHE A 129 -16.07 -19.99 -9.84
CA PHE A 129 -15.00 -19.76 -10.79
C PHE A 129 -13.65 -19.72 -10.07
N GLU A 130 -12.64 -20.16 -10.76
CA GLU A 130 -11.23 -20.07 -10.36
C GLU A 130 -10.42 -19.58 -11.56
N PHE A 131 -9.65 -18.51 -11.37
CA PHE A 131 -8.72 -17.99 -12.36
C PHE A 131 -7.33 -18.04 -11.79
N ASP A 132 -6.51 -18.95 -12.29
CA ASP A 132 -5.13 -19.15 -11.85
C ASP A 132 -4.16 -18.61 -12.89
N SER A 133 -3.24 -17.75 -12.48
CA SER A 133 -2.25 -17.12 -13.35
C SER A 133 -1.31 -18.11 -14.04
N ARG A 134 -1.16 -19.30 -13.48
CA ARG A 134 -0.31 -20.36 -14.02
C ARG A 134 -1.07 -21.39 -14.88
N CYS A 135 -2.40 -21.29 -14.93
CA CYS A 135 -3.21 -22.23 -15.71
C CYS A 135 -2.96 -22.05 -17.21
N PRO A 136 -2.35 -23.01 -17.91
CA PRO A 136 -2.10 -22.91 -19.34
C PRO A 136 -3.41 -23.00 -20.14
N ASP A 137 -3.45 -22.34 -21.29
CA ASP A 137 -4.58 -22.39 -22.23
C ASP A 137 -5.93 -22.00 -21.58
N SER A 138 -5.91 -21.10 -20.58
CA SER A 138 -7.12 -20.55 -20.00
C SER A 138 -7.73 -19.49 -20.92
N ASP A 139 -9.04 -19.61 -21.19
CA ASP A 139 -9.76 -18.62 -22.00
C ASP A 139 -9.88 -17.25 -21.30
N TYR A 140 -9.76 -17.22 -19.98
CA TYR A 140 -9.97 -16.02 -19.15
C TYR A 140 -8.67 -15.27 -18.80
N ILE A 141 -7.58 -15.98 -18.61
CA ILE A 141 -6.32 -15.37 -18.15
C ILE A 141 -5.79 -14.30 -19.09
N PRO A 142 -5.83 -14.45 -20.44
CA PRO A 142 -5.38 -13.38 -21.33
C PRO A 142 -6.17 -12.07 -21.17
N ALA A 143 -7.48 -12.13 -20.94
CA ALA A 143 -8.31 -10.95 -20.70
C ALA A 143 -7.95 -10.28 -19.35
N ILE A 144 -7.75 -11.05 -18.30
CA ILE A 144 -7.33 -10.55 -16.99
C ILE A 144 -5.93 -9.91 -17.09
N GLN A 145 -4.98 -10.57 -17.73
CA GLN A 145 -3.62 -10.05 -17.93
C GLN A 145 -3.59 -8.75 -18.71
N LYS A 146 -4.48 -8.59 -19.69
CA LYS A 146 -4.63 -7.33 -20.42
C LYS A 146 -5.08 -6.18 -19.52
N GLU A 147 -5.97 -6.44 -18.56
CA GLU A 147 -6.37 -5.42 -17.59
C GLU A 147 -5.28 -5.16 -16.55
N ILE A 148 -4.60 -6.20 -16.06
CA ILE A 148 -3.42 -6.07 -15.20
C ILE A 148 -2.35 -5.19 -15.87
N GLY A 149 -2.11 -5.36 -17.17
CA GLY A 149 -1.14 -4.57 -17.93
C GLY A 149 -1.46 -3.06 -18.03
N LYS A 150 -2.66 -2.64 -17.67
CA LYS A 150 -3.07 -1.22 -17.62
C LYS A 150 -2.83 -0.57 -16.26
N LEU A 151 -2.51 -1.35 -15.23
CA LEU A 151 -2.23 -0.84 -13.90
C LEU A 151 -0.89 -0.11 -13.89
N HIS A 152 -0.76 0.90 -13.03
CA HIS A 152 0.48 1.68 -12.96
C HIS A 152 1.60 0.88 -12.28
N LYS A 153 1.29 0.28 -11.13
CA LYS A 153 2.22 -0.48 -10.30
C LYS A 153 1.41 -1.47 -9.45
N SER A 154 1.53 -2.77 -9.68
CA SER A 154 0.71 -3.78 -9.03
C SER A 154 1.48 -5.02 -8.64
N LEU A 155 1.10 -5.66 -7.53
CA LEU A 155 1.60 -6.98 -7.16
C LEU A 155 1.34 -8.02 -8.26
N LEU A 156 0.25 -7.87 -9.01
CA LEU A 156 -0.15 -8.79 -10.08
C LEU A 156 0.74 -8.68 -11.33
N GLN A 157 1.57 -7.63 -11.43
CA GLN A 157 2.49 -7.40 -12.57
C GLN A 157 3.89 -7.98 -12.34
N GLN A 158 4.21 -8.46 -11.13
CA GLN A 158 5.52 -9.02 -10.84
C GLN A 158 5.76 -10.29 -11.66
N THR A 159 6.96 -10.40 -12.26
CA THR A 159 7.28 -11.43 -13.25
C THR A 159 7.17 -12.85 -12.70
N ASP A 160 7.61 -13.06 -11.46
CA ASP A 160 7.66 -14.39 -10.83
C ASP A 160 6.46 -14.66 -9.91
N CYS A 161 5.55 -13.69 -9.70
CA CYS A 161 4.42 -13.88 -8.81
C CYS A 161 3.43 -14.93 -9.36
N THR A 162 2.77 -15.61 -8.46
CA THR A 162 1.60 -16.44 -8.76
C THR A 162 0.40 -15.91 -8.01
N TRP A 163 -0.73 -15.81 -8.70
CA TRP A 163 -1.99 -15.40 -8.09
C TRP A 163 -3.15 -16.26 -8.60
N ALA A 164 -4.17 -16.37 -7.78
CA ALA A 164 -5.43 -16.99 -8.17
C ALA A 164 -6.61 -16.24 -7.56
N TYR A 165 -7.65 -16.05 -8.37
CA TYR A 165 -8.97 -15.58 -7.93
C TYR A 165 -9.90 -16.76 -7.75
N LEU A 166 -10.66 -16.76 -6.67
CA LEU A 166 -11.76 -17.70 -6.46
C LEU A 166 -13.01 -16.96 -5.98
N GLY A 167 -14.18 -17.45 -6.38
CA GLY A 167 -15.45 -16.94 -5.87
C GLY A 167 -16.66 -17.46 -6.60
N PHE A 168 -17.80 -16.80 -6.35
CA PHE A 168 -19.06 -17.09 -7.00
C PHE A 168 -19.50 -15.87 -7.80
N LYS A 169 -19.92 -16.06 -9.05
CA LYS A 169 -20.55 -14.99 -9.80
C LYS A 169 -21.86 -14.58 -9.11
N LYS A 170 -22.02 -13.29 -8.85
CA LYS A 170 -23.23 -12.67 -8.33
C LYS A 170 -23.83 -11.70 -9.35
N ASN A 171 -25.08 -11.31 -9.12
CA ASN A 171 -25.83 -10.45 -10.03
C ASN A 171 -25.31 -9.02 -10.14
N ASN A 172 -24.66 -8.53 -9.09
CA ASN A 172 -24.11 -7.18 -9.05
C ASN A 172 -22.69 -7.17 -8.43
N LYS A 173 -21.97 -6.06 -8.66
CA LYS A 173 -20.57 -5.90 -8.22
C LYS A 173 -20.41 -6.05 -6.71
N ALA A 174 -21.27 -5.41 -5.92
CA ALA A 174 -21.14 -5.43 -4.47
C ALA A 174 -21.33 -6.83 -3.85
N ASP A 175 -22.31 -7.62 -4.37
CA ASP A 175 -22.47 -9.01 -3.94
C ASP A 175 -21.35 -9.91 -4.45
N GLN A 176 -20.77 -9.57 -5.60
CA GLN A 176 -19.63 -10.27 -6.15
C GLN A 176 -18.39 -10.08 -5.27
N GLU A 177 -18.08 -8.86 -4.89
CA GLU A 177 -16.93 -8.52 -4.05
C GLU A 177 -16.96 -9.27 -2.71
N LYS A 178 -18.13 -9.40 -2.10
CA LYS A 178 -18.30 -10.17 -0.84
C LYS A 178 -18.06 -11.68 -0.95
N ASN A 179 -18.02 -12.21 -2.18
CA ASN A 179 -17.89 -13.63 -2.45
C ASN A 179 -16.64 -13.99 -3.25
N CYS A 180 -15.69 -13.07 -3.33
CA CYS A 180 -14.43 -13.25 -4.04
C CYS A 180 -13.25 -13.04 -3.12
N PHE A 181 -12.16 -13.72 -3.42
CA PHE A 181 -10.86 -13.47 -2.82
C PHE A 181 -9.75 -13.74 -3.81
N LEU A 182 -8.62 -13.11 -3.55
CA LEU A 182 -7.38 -13.27 -4.28
C LEU A 182 -6.35 -13.88 -3.35
N LEU A 183 -5.68 -14.95 -3.76
CA LEU A 183 -4.43 -15.42 -3.19
C LEU A 183 -3.27 -14.96 -4.05
N TRP A 184 -2.25 -14.43 -3.43
CA TRP A 184 -1.05 -13.96 -4.11
C TRP A 184 0.21 -14.41 -3.36
N THR A 185 1.25 -14.77 -4.11
CA THR A 185 2.62 -15.01 -3.61
C THR A 185 3.63 -14.43 -4.62
N SER A 186 4.75 -13.93 -4.14
CA SER A 186 5.85 -13.50 -5.03
C SER A 186 6.62 -14.65 -5.67
N LEU A 187 6.28 -15.89 -5.33
CA LEU A 187 6.94 -17.09 -5.83
C LEU A 187 6.32 -17.56 -7.16
N ASP A 188 7.16 -18.01 -8.08
CA ASP A 188 6.71 -18.79 -9.23
C ASP A 188 6.43 -20.23 -8.79
N THR A 189 5.16 -20.57 -8.59
CA THR A 189 4.76 -21.88 -8.11
C THR A 189 5.14 -23.00 -9.08
N ASN A 190 5.26 -22.75 -10.39
CA ASN A 190 5.76 -23.73 -11.35
C ASN A 190 7.21 -24.10 -11.07
N LYS A 191 8.04 -23.16 -10.61
CA LYS A 191 9.43 -23.42 -10.20
C LYS A 191 9.49 -24.08 -8.82
N VAL A 192 8.61 -23.69 -7.90
CA VAL A 192 8.50 -24.25 -6.54
C VAL A 192 8.09 -25.71 -6.58
N GLY A 193 7.13 -26.08 -7.44
CA GLY A 193 6.57 -27.43 -7.51
C GLY A 193 5.37 -27.66 -6.58
N GLY A 194 4.64 -28.76 -6.81
CA GLY A 194 3.47 -29.13 -6.00
C GLY A 194 3.84 -29.74 -4.65
N GLY A 195 2.93 -29.64 -3.68
CA GLY A 195 3.09 -30.19 -2.33
C GLY A 195 4.06 -29.42 -1.45
N LYS A 196 4.31 -28.16 -1.74
CA LYS A 196 5.20 -27.28 -0.97
C LYS A 196 4.39 -26.28 -0.15
N GLN A 197 4.76 -26.12 1.10
CA GLN A 197 4.22 -25.05 1.93
C GLN A 197 4.83 -23.72 1.52
N ILE A 198 3.98 -22.71 1.30
CA ILE A 198 4.36 -21.34 0.92
C ILE A 198 3.52 -20.31 1.69
N PRO A 199 4.07 -19.12 1.98
CA PRO A 199 3.27 -18.03 2.46
C PRO A 199 2.46 -17.41 1.32
N VAL A 200 1.26 -16.96 1.64
CA VAL A 200 0.37 -16.24 0.72
C VAL A 200 -0.20 -14.99 1.37
N LEU A 201 -0.34 -13.94 0.58
CA LEU A 201 -1.14 -12.77 0.91
C LEU A 201 -2.52 -12.98 0.31
N ILE A 202 -3.56 -12.73 1.11
CA ILE A 202 -4.95 -12.90 0.71
C ILE A 202 -5.64 -11.55 0.80
N GLN A 203 -6.30 -11.14 -0.27
CA GLN A 203 -7.25 -10.04 -0.27
C GLN A 203 -8.66 -10.61 -0.43
N THR A 204 -9.55 -10.27 0.50
CA THR A 204 -10.98 -10.56 0.37
C THR A 204 -11.68 -9.42 -0.37
N GLY A 205 -12.79 -9.72 -1.04
CA GLY A 205 -13.50 -8.73 -1.82
C GLY A 205 -14.18 -7.62 -1.00
N ASP A 206 -14.31 -7.80 0.31
CA ASP A 206 -14.75 -6.76 1.25
C ASP A 206 -13.60 -5.87 1.77
N GLY A 207 -12.41 -6.01 1.19
CA GLY A 207 -11.28 -5.09 1.43
C GLY A 207 -10.44 -5.44 2.66
N LYS A 208 -10.48 -6.67 3.12
CA LYS A 208 -9.62 -7.16 4.20
C LYS A 208 -8.40 -7.89 3.65
N TYR A 209 -7.33 -7.87 4.40
CA TYR A 209 -6.05 -8.49 4.04
C TYR A 209 -5.61 -9.48 5.09
N TYR A 210 -5.06 -10.61 4.64
CA TYR A 210 -4.57 -11.68 5.50
C TYR A 210 -3.23 -12.19 4.98
N VAL A 211 -2.41 -12.72 5.87
CA VAL A 211 -1.23 -13.50 5.51
C VAL A 211 -1.39 -14.88 6.10
N SER A 212 -1.26 -15.90 5.28
CA SER A 212 -1.46 -17.29 5.68
C SER A 212 -0.45 -18.20 5.02
N GLU A 213 -0.54 -19.47 5.32
CA GLU A 213 0.26 -20.53 4.71
C GLU A 213 -0.64 -21.49 3.93
N THR A 214 -0.21 -21.85 2.73
CA THR A 214 -0.90 -22.84 1.91
C THR A 214 0.06 -23.91 1.40
N THR A 215 -0.49 -25.00 0.91
CA THR A 215 0.26 -26.03 0.19
C THR A 215 -0.01 -25.88 -1.31
N THR A 216 1.03 -25.75 -2.11
CA THR A 216 0.92 -25.70 -3.58
C THR A 216 0.37 -27.00 -4.12
N ASP A 217 -0.45 -26.93 -5.19
CA ASP A 217 -1.04 -28.10 -5.82
C ASP A 217 -0.64 -28.24 -7.30
N GLN A 218 -0.27 -29.45 -7.70
CA GLN A 218 0.06 -29.75 -9.09
C GLN A 218 -1.20 -30.15 -9.86
N ARG A 219 -1.53 -29.39 -10.87
CA ARG A 219 -2.71 -29.62 -11.73
C ARG A 219 -2.34 -29.81 -13.19
N TRP A 220 -3.31 -30.27 -13.96
CA TRP A 220 -3.18 -30.51 -15.40
C TRP A 220 -4.32 -29.85 -16.15
N ARG A 221 -4.01 -29.16 -17.25
CA ARG A 221 -4.99 -28.67 -18.22
C ARG A 221 -4.51 -28.93 -19.64
N ASN A 222 -5.36 -29.53 -20.46
CA ASN A 222 -5.04 -29.88 -21.85
C ASN A 222 -3.67 -30.60 -22.02
N GLY A 223 -3.35 -31.52 -21.11
CA GLY A 223 -2.07 -32.24 -21.12
C GLY A 223 -0.84 -31.44 -20.65
N LYS A 224 -1.03 -30.18 -20.25
CA LYS A 224 0.02 -29.32 -19.72
C LYS A 224 -0.06 -29.26 -18.19
N LYS A 225 1.07 -29.44 -17.55
CA LYS A 225 1.21 -29.35 -16.11
C LYS A 225 1.35 -27.88 -15.68
N TYR A 226 0.73 -27.52 -14.57
CA TYR A 226 0.97 -26.26 -13.85
C TYR A 226 0.82 -26.47 -12.35
N VAL A 227 1.25 -25.48 -11.56
CA VAL A 227 1.17 -25.52 -10.11
C VAL A 227 0.44 -24.30 -9.59
N THR A 228 -0.67 -24.53 -8.90
CA THR A 228 -1.48 -23.45 -8.30
C THR A 228 -0.95 -23.06 -6.90
N VAL A 229 -1.39 -21.91 -6.41
CA VAL A 229 -0.98 -21.38 -5.11
C VAL A 229 -1.51 -22.18 -3.93
N SER A 230 -2.60 -22.94 -4.09
CA SER A 230 -3.22 -23.68 -3.01
C SER A 230 -3.97 -24.92 -3.51
N GLU A 231 -3.83 -26.02 -2.79
CA GLU A 231 -4.66 -27.23 -2.97
C GLU A 231 -6.10 -27.01 -2.45
N ARG A 232 -6.30 -26.02 -1.58
CA ARG A 232 -7.54 -25.79 -0.84
C ARG A 232 -8.24 -24.48 -1.24
N MET A 233 -8.25 -24.17 -2.54
CA MET A 233 -8.89 -22.95 -3.01
C MET A 233 -10.38 -22.85 -2.61
N GLU A 234 -11.11 -23.96 -2.57
CA GLU A 234 -12.52 -23.99 -2.19
C GLU A 234 -12.76 -23.74 -0.69
N ASP A 235 -11.76 -24.07 0.13
CA ASP A 235 -11.80 -23.94 1.60
C ASP A 235 -11.05 -22.71 2.11
N TYR A 236 -10.95 -21.66 1.27
CA TYR A 236 -10.17 -20.45 1.59
C TYR A 236 -10.51 -19.83 2.94
N LYS A 237 -11.73 -20.01 3.43
CA LYS A 237 -12.15 -19.50 4.74
C LYS A 237 -11.33 -20.07 5.89
N ASP A 238 -10.82 -21.28 5.72
CA ASP A 238 -9.93 -21.91 6.69
C ASP A 238 -8.54 -21.25 6.73
N LEU A 239 -8.21 -20.47 5.67
CA LEU A 239 -6.98 -19.69 5.58
C LEU A 239 -7.11 -18.30 6.23
N LEU A 240 -8.34 -17.88 6.56
CA LEU A 240 -8.62 -16.57 7.17
C LEU A 240 -8.67 -16.72 8.68
N SER A 241 -7.59 -16.38 9.35
CA SER A 241 -7.54 -16.27 10.81
C SER A 241 -7.61 -14.81 11.23
N SER A 242 -8.42 -14.50 12.25
CA SER A 242 -8.52 -13.14 12.79
C SER A 242 -7.18 -12.60 13.30
N ASP A 243 -6.29 -13.49 13.75
CA ASP A 243 -4.95 -13.13 14.23
C ASP A 243 -3.98 -12.76 13.10
N MET A 244 -4.38 -13.01 11.84
CA MET A 244 -3.60 -12.75 10.63
C MET A 244 -4.25 -11.69 9.73
N GLU A 245 -5.25 -10.96 10.22
CA GLU A 245 -5.89 -9.85 9.53
C GLU A 245 -5.05 -8.58 9.67
N TYR A 246 -4.84 -7.89 8.54
CA TYR A 246 -4.09 -6.64 8.48
C TYR A 246 -4.98 -5.50 7.97
N PRO A 247 -4.81 -4.28 8.50
CA PRO A 247 -5.69 -3.16 8.18
C PRO A 247 -5.44 -2.57 6.79
N THR A 248 -4.27 -2.82 6.19
CA THR A 248 -3.87 -2.27 4.88
C THR A 248 -3.07 -3.28 4.08
N LEU A 249 -2.98 -3.08 2.76
CA LEU A 249 -2.18 -3.92 1.87
C LEU A 249 -0.69 -3.83 2.22
N GLU A 250 -0.20 -2.66 2.61
CA GLU A 250 1.20 -2.44 3.01
C GLU A 250 1.55 -3.29 4.22
N ALA A 251 0.72 -3.25 5.27
CA ALA A 251 0.94 -4.03 6.48
C ALA A 251 0.90 -5.54 6.20
N ALA A 252 -0.02 -5.98 5.34
CA ALA A 252 -0.09 -7.37 4.91
C ALA A 252 1.12 -7.79 4.07
N TYR A 253 1.59 -6.91 3.19
CA TYR A 253 2.78 -7.18 2.38
C TYR A 253 4.04 -7.28 3.24
N ASP A 254 4.24 -6.37 4.19
CA ASP A 254 5.38 -6.43 5.12
C ASP A 254 5.37 -7.71 5.94
N ALA A 255 4.20 -8.12 6.43
CA ALA A 255 4.03 -9.39 7.15
C ALA A 255 4.27 -10.61 6.23
N TYR A 256 3.81 -10.56 4.97
CA TYR A 256 4.09 -11.58 3.97
C TYR A 256 5.60 -11.72 3.70
N ILE A 257 6.31 -10.61 3.51
CA ILE A 257 7.77 -10.60 3.31
C ILE A 257 8.50 -11.15 4.55
N ALA A 258 8.07 -10.76 5.75
CA ALA A 258 8.62 -11.30 6.99
C ALA A 258 8.38 -12.82 7.09
N ALA A 259 7.18 -13.29 6.75
CA ALA A 259 6.86 -14.70 6.70
C ALA A 259 7.72 -15.45 5.68
N LEU A 260 7.82 -14.93 4.45
CA LEU A 260 8.62 -15.54 3.37
C LEU A 260 10.11 -15.66 3.76
N ASN A 261 10.63 -14.71 4.55
CA ASN A 261 12.01 -14.71 5.02
C ASN A 261 12.28 -15.71 6.18
N ASN A 262 11.27 -16.43 6.67
CA ASN A 262 11.49 -17.48 7.66
C ASN A 262 12.27 -18.63 7.04
N GLU A 263 13.21 -19.21 7.79
CA GLU A 263 14.10 -20.33 7.38
C GLU A 263 13.33 -21.53 6.83
N LYS A 264 12.11 -21.78 7.29
CA LYS A 264 11.28 -22.90 6.79
C LYS A 264 10.97 -22.81 5.28
N TYR A 265 11.09 -21.61 4.69
CA TYR A 265 10.84 -21.38 3.26
C TYR A 265 12.13 -21.26 2.41
N ASP A 266 13.31 -21.49 2.98
CA ASP A 266 14.59 -21.39 2.24
C ASP A 266 14.60 -22.28 1.00
N GLY A 267 14.04 -23.49 1.11
CA GLY A 267 13.96 -24.43 -0.01
C GLY A 267 13.05 -23.99 -1.17
N VAL A 268 12.09 -23.08 -0.92
CA VAL A 268 11.20 -22.57 -1.97
C VAL A 268 11.65 -21.21 -2.50
N ARG A 269 12.31 -20.39 -1.68
CA ARG A 269 12.92 -19.12 -2.11
C ARG A 269 14.02 -19.30 -3.15
N GLY A 270 14.91 -20.27 -2.93
CA GLY A 270 16.01 -20.58 -3.83
C GLY A 270 15.58 -21.07 -5.22
N SER A 271 14.34 -21.54 -5.35
CA SER A 271 13.80 -22.01 -6.64
C SER A 271 13.35 -20.88 -7.56
N SER A 272 13.17 -19.66 -7.04
CA SER A 272 12.69 -18.50 -7.80
C SER A 272 13.82 -17.66 -8.44
N GLY A 273 15.09 -17.94 -8.14
CA GLY A 273 16.26 -17.13 -8.50
C GLY A 273 17.29 -17.77 -9.42
N GLN A 274 16.96 -18.84 -10.16
CA GLN A 274 17.85 -19.42 -11.18
C GLN A 274 17.25 -19.34 -12.58
#